data_f2f7898062abb198178664fee1097da2
#
_entry.id   f2f7898062abb198178664fee1097da2
#
_cell.length_a   1.000
_cell.length_b   1.000
_cell.length_c   1.000
_cell.angle_alpha   90.00
_cell.angle_beta   90.00
_cell.angle_gamma   90.00
#
_symmetry.space_group_name_H-M   'P 1'
#
loop_
_entity.id
_entity.type
_entity.pdbx_description
1 polymer ?
#
loop_
_entity_poly.entity_id
_entity_poly.type
_entity_poly.pdbx_seq_one_letter_code
_entity_poly.pdbx_strand_id
1 'polypeptide(L)'
;MITFKKGGVHPEENKFAKNAKIEEFPLPDLVVIYTGQHLGVPAVTKVKVGDYVKAGQMIAEGEAFISANVHSSVSGTVTKIEPVADFSGYKKEGITIQVEGDVWDESIDCSPEIKREITLSKQEIIDRLKTCGVVGMGGACFPTHVKYMIPPDKQVDYLLINAAECEPYITTDHRIMLEHAEECMIGIEALLKASGAPVALIGIENNKKEVIAHLTQVAQHYPNIKVCPMKTKYPQGAEKQLIQALTNRRVPSGKLPIEVGVIVNNINTALAVYDAVQKNKPLVEDIVTITGKKVKQPCNYKIRLGTSIQQILDHVGIPENTGKIIVGGPMMGKPIANINSYTKKGASCLLMMDESECKRGEVSPCIRCGRCVSVCPMGLEPILLQPLVEAQRYDECERNGIMNCMECGSCQFECPANRPISDYIRLGKSRTAQIIKNRNK
;
A
#
# COMPACT_ATOMS: atom_id res chain seq x y z
N MET A 1 -6.12 -23.31 -11.88
CA MET A 1 -5.28 -22.15 -11.55
C MET A 1 -5.79 -21.52 -10.26
N ILE A 2 -4.90 -21.16 -9.35
CA ILE A 2 -5.22 -20.60 -8.03
C ILE A 2 -5.94 -19.26 -8.19
N THR A 3 -7.06 -19.06 -7.49
CA THR A 3 -7.80 -17.79 -7.44
C THR A 3 -8.85 -17.81 -6.31
N PHE A 4 -9.28 -16.65 -5.86
CA PHE A 4 -10.44 -16.56 -4.96
C PHE A 4 -11.74 -16.95 -5.66
N LYS A 5 -12.70 -17.49 -4.89
CA LYS A 5 -13.86 -18.19 -5.46
C LYS A 5 -15.00 -17.28 -5.92
N LYS A 6 -15.25 -16.15 -5.25
CA LYS A 6 -16.46 -15.34 -5.41
C LYS A 6 -16.19 -13.97 -6.01
N GLY A 7 -16.95 -13.56 -7.01
CA GLY A 7 -16.89 -12.22 -7.59
C GLY A 7 -15.61 -11.95 -8.37
N GLY A 8 -15.27 -10.66 -8.46
CA GLY A 8 -14.11 -10.12 -9.17
C GLY A 8 -14.42 -9.67 -10.60
N VAL A 9 -13.54 -8.85 -11.14
CA VAL A 9 -13.63 -8.21 -12.46
C VAL A 9 -12.30 -8.32 -13.20
N HIS A 10 -12.28 -7.97 -14.48
CA HIS A 10 -11.10 -8.00 -15.34
C HIS A 10 -10.91 -6.64 -16.04
N PRO A 11 -10.44 -5.60 -15.32
CA PRO A 11 -10.12 -4.32 -15.92
C PRO A 11 -8.92 -4.45 -16.88
N GLU A 12 -8.82 -3.53 -17.85
CA GLU A 12 -7.62 -3.41 -18.69
C GLU A 12 -6.40 -3.14 -17.84
N GLU A 13 -5.34 -3.87 -18.09
CA GLU A 13 -4.14 -3.84 -17.21
C GLU A 13 -3.36 -2.51 -17.30
N ASN A 14 -3.22 -1.95 -18.49
CA ASN A 14 -2.55 -0.67 -18.79
C ASN A 14 -1.16 -0.52 -18.11
N LYS A 15 -0.36 -1.59 -18.06
CA LYS A 15 0.95 -1.65 -17.38
C LYS A 15 2.06 -0.98 -18.21
N PHE A 16 1.89 0.31 -18.54
CA PHE A 16 2.77 1.02 -19.50
C PHE A 16 4.23 1.14 -19.02
N ALA A 17 4.47 1.25 -17.71
CA ALA A 17 5.82 1.38 -17.13
C ALA A 17 6.48 0.04 -16.78
N LYS A 18 5.91 -1.13 -17.13
CA LYS A 18 6.44 -2.44 -16.72
C LYS A 18 7.87 -2.71 -17.19
N ASN A 19 8.27 -2.14 -18.33
CA ASN A 19 9.61 -2.31 -18.90
C ASN A 19 10.59 -1.19 -18.50
N ALA A 20 10.09 -0.11 -17.86
CA ALA A 20 10.94 0.95 -17.35
C ALA A 20 11.58 0.51 -16.03
N LYS A 21 12.91 0.52 -15.99
CA LYS A 21 13.67 0.21 -14.77
C LYS A 21 13.35 1.21 -13.67
N ILE A 22 13.68 0.83 -12.43
CA ILE A 22 13.64 1.75 -11.31
C ILE A 22 14.80 2.73 -11.45
N GLU A 23 14.50 4.02 -11.45
CA GLU A 23 15.48 5.11 -11.52
C GLU A 23 15.40 5.93 -10.22
N GLU A 24 16.55 6.51 -9.80
CA GLU A 24 16.57 7.43 -8.67
C GLU A 24 15.95 8.77 -9.09
N PHE A 25 14.97 9.24 -8.33
CA PHE A 25 14.45 10.60 -8.53
C PHE A 25 15.46 11.62 -7.99
N PRO A 26 15.67 12.76 -8.67
CA PRO A 26 16.58 13.81 -8.18
C PRO A 26 16.24 14.22 -6.75
N LEU A 27 17.29 14.45 -5.94
CA LEU A 27 17.13 14.93 -4.57
C LEU A 27 16.42 16.29 -4.59
N PRO A 28 15.31 16.48 -3.88
CA PRO A 28 14.60 17.74 -3.87
C PRO A 28 15.34 18.81 -3.03
N ASP A 29 15.10 20.08 -3.30
CA ASP A 29 15.64 21.17 -2.47
C ASP A 29 14.98 21.26 -1.09
N LEU A 30 13.74 20.75 -0.98
CA LEU A 30 12.93 20.80 0.22
C LEU A 30 12.04 19.57 0.30
N VAL A 31 11.88 19.02 1.50
CA VAL A 31 10.89 17.97 1.79
C VAL A 31 9.95 18.40 2.91
N VAL A 32 8.71 17.88 2.86
CA VAL A 32 7.75 17.96 3.97
C VAL A 32 7.34 16.56 4.39
N ILE A 33 7.74 16.17 5.57
CA ILE A 33 7.52 14.82 6.09
C ILE A 33 6.38 14.86 7.09
N TYR A 34 5.26 14.19 6.77
CA TYR A 34 4.10 14.12 7.66
C TYR A 34 4.39 13.17 8.83
N THR A 35 3.97 13.53 10.04
CA THR A 35 4.06 12.63 11.21
C THR A 35 3.02 11.50 11.16
N GLY A 36 1.90 11.72 10.45
CA GLY A 36 0.82 10.75 10.24
C GLY A 36 0.89 10.07 8.88
N GLN A 37 1.88 9.20 8.64
CA GLN A 37 2.08 8.47 7.37
C GLN A 37 1.55 7.02 7.39
N HIS A 38 0.94 6.58 8.48
CA HIS A 38 0.52 5.20 8.71
C HIS A 38 -0.88 5.13 9.31
N LEU A 39 -1.46 3.93 9.33
CA LEU A 39 -2.69 3.67 10.06
C LEU A 39 -2.40 3.67 11.57
N GLY A 40 -3.26 4.28 12.36
CA GLY A 40 -3.14 4.38 13.81
C GLY A 40 -2.91 5.81 14.27
N VAL A 41 -2.28 5.97 15.42
CA VAL A 41 -1.99 7.28 16.02
C VAL A 41 -0.76 7.89 15.35
N PRO A 42 -0.79 9.15 14.89
CA PRO A 42 0.38 9.83 14.35
C PRO A 42 1.58 9.78 15.31
N ALA A 43 2.79 9.77 14.76
CA ALA A 43 4.02 9.84 15.54
C ALA A 43 4.17 11.23 16.17
N VAL A 44 4.81 11.28 17.34
CA VAL A 44 5.08 12.51 18.10
C VAL A 44 6.41 13.10 17.67
N THR A 45 6.43 14.34 17.24
CA THR A 45 7.63 15.06 16.77
C THR A 45 8.69 15.13 17.87
N LYS A 46 9.95 14.82 17.54
CA LYS A 46 11.12 14.79 18.44
C LYS A 46 12.18 15.82 18.09
N VAL A 47 11.99 16.59 17.01
CA VAL A 47 12.88 17.65 16.55
C VAL A 47 12.21 19.01 16.68
N LYS A 48 12.98 20.07 16.60
CA LYS A 48 12.51 21.46 16.63
C LYS A 48 13.08 22.27 15.45
N VAL A 49 12.47 23.39 15.16
CA VAL A 49 12.96 24.32 14.14
C VAL A 49 14.39 24.76 14.48
N GLY A 50 15.28 24.71 13.50
CA GLY A 50 16.71 25.00 13.60
C GLY A 50 17.57 23.75 13.81
N ASP A 51 17.00 22.57 14.10
CA ASP A 51 17.77 21.34 14.24
C ASP A 51 18.27 20.88 12.84
N TYR A 52 19.55 20.50 12.75
CA TYR A 52 20.08 19.78 11.60
C TYR A 52 19.82 18.28 11.79
N VAL A 53 19.31 17.62 10.74
CA VAL A 53 19.04 16.18 10.75
C VAL A 53 19.77 15.50 9.60
N LYS A 54 20.12 14.22 9.78
CA LYS A 54 20.70 13.35 8.75
C LYS A 54 19.61 12.50 8.09
N ALA A 55 19.86 12.05 6.86
CA ALA A 55 19.01 11.06 6.21
C ALA A 55 18.97 9.77 7.07
N GLY A 56 17.77 9.25 7.32
CA GLY A 56 17.55 8.10 8.18
C GLY A 56 17.45 8.41 9.69
N GLN A 57 17.75 9.62 10.13
CA GLN A 57 17.57 10.02 11.53
C GLN A 57 16.09 10.05 11.90
N MET A 58 15.71 9.51 13.06
CA MET A 58 14.34 9.57 13.58
C MET A 58 13.98 11.03 13.94
N ILE A 59 12.85 11.51 13.38
CA ILE A 59 12.34 12.87 13.60
C ILE A 59 10.99 12.89 14.31
N ALA A 60 10.25 11.74 14.30
CA ALA A 60 9.06 11.58 15.11
C ALA A 60 8.92 10.12 15.57
N GLU A 61 8.45 9.92 16.80
CA GLU A 61 8.37 8.61 17.47
C GLU A 61 6.92 8.11 17.57
N GLY A 62 6.70 6.87 17.20
CA GLY A 62 5.43 6.17 17.37
C GLY A 62 5.26 5.64 18.80
N GLU A 63 4.61 6.42 19.68
CA GLU A 63 4.43 6.09 21.08
C GLU A 63 3.25 5.15 21.35
N ALA A 64 2.22 5.16 20.48
CA ALA A 64 1.05 4.31 20.63
C ALA A 64 1.30 2.88 20.14
N PHE A 65 0.47 1.91 20.57
CA PHE A 65 0.56 0.51 20.15
C PHE A 65 0.47 0.35 18.63
N ILE A 66 -0.51 1.02 18.00
CA ILE A 66 -0.60 1.10 16.53
C ILE A 66 -0.07 2.47 16.12
N SER A 67 1.22 2.55 15.91
CA SER A 67 1.95 3.71 15.44
C SER A 67 3.29 3.25 14.83
N ALA A 68 3.99 4.12 14.10
CA ALA A 68 5.29 3.82 13.52
C ALA A 68 6.18 5.07 13.56
N ASN A 69 7.48 4.87 13.76
CA ASN A 69 8.46 5.94 13.72
C ASN A 69 8.53 6.58 12.32
N VAL A 70 8.86 7.85 12.31
CA VAL A 70 9.08 8.65 11.11
C VAL A 70 10.50 9.18 11.12
N HIS A 71 11.17 9.05 9.99
CA HIS A 71 12.57 9.42 9.83
C HIS A 71 12.71 10.49 8.76
N SER A 72 13.77 11.28 8.86
CA SER A 72 14.15 12.19 7.79
C SER A 72 14.57 11.40 6.55
N SER A 73 14.05 11.77 5.41
CA SER A 73 14.43 11.19 4.11
C SER A 73 15.66 11.85 3.49
N VAL A 74 16.13 12.94 4.07
CA VAL A 74 17.22 13.78 3.57
C VAL A 74 18.06 14.27 4.73
N SER A 75 19.25 14.83 4.44
CA SER A 75 19.99 15.66 5.39
C SER A 75 19.66 17.14 5.18
N GLY A 76 19.61 17.92 6.27
CA GLY A 76 19.31 19.33 6.20
C GLY A 76 18.75 19.92 7.49
N THR A 77 18.35 21.17 7.41
CA THR A 77 17.86 21.94 8.57
C THR A 77 16.32 21.95 8.60
N VAL A 78 15.75 21.63 9.76
CA VAL A 78 14.31 21.77 10.03
C VAL A 78 13.94 23.24 10.04
N THR A 79 13.12 23.67 9.08
CA THR A 79 12.73 25.07 8.93
C THR A 79 11.36 25.40 9.47
N LYS A 80 10.42 24.41 9.44
CA LYS A 80 9.05 24.59 9.95
C LYS A 80 8.49 23.28 10.50
N ILE A 81 7.60 23.40 11.48
CA ILE A 81 6.74 22.31 11.99
C ILE A 81 5.34 22.90 12.08
N GLU A 82 4.44 22.54 11.16
CA GLU A 82 3.14 23.15 11.03
C GLU A 82 2.11 22.22 10.37
N PRO A 83 0.80 22.46 10.51
CA PRO A 83 -0.23 21.71 9.79
C PRO A 83 -0.17 21.98 8.29
N VAL A 84 0.16 20.95 7.48
CA VAL A 84 0.24 20.98 6.01
C VAL A 84 -0.84 20.08 5.41
N ALA A 85 -1.53 20.55 4.38
CA ALA A 85 -2.54 19.75 3.69
C ALA A 85 -1.88 18.58 2.93
N ASP A 86 -2.41 17.36 3.13
CA ASP A 86 -1.99 16.19 2.35
C ASP A 86 -2.74 16.15 1.00
N PHE A 87 -2.48 15.16 0.16
CA PHE A 87 -3.10 15.03 -1.16
C PHE A 87 -4.64 14.91 -1.11
N SER A 88 -5.22 14.54 0.02
CA SER A 88 -6.68 14.50 0.22
C SER A 88 -7.28 15.82 0.72
N GLY A 89 -6.44 16.84 0.92
CA GLY A 89 -6.82 18.18 1.40
C GLY A 89 -6.95 18.30 2.91
N TYR A 90 -6.76 17.21 3.67
CA TYR A 90 -6.77 17.28 5.13
C TYR A 90 -5.41 17.72 5.67
N LYS A 91 -5.43 18.62 6.67
CA LYS A 91 -4.22 19.09 7.35
C LYS A 91 -3.68 18.01 8.29
N LYS A 92 -2.37 17.78 8.18
CA LYS A 92 -1.57 16.92 9.06
C LYS A 92 -0.34 17.68 9.50
N GLU A 93 0.20 17.38 10.68
CA GLU A 93 1.49 17.94 11.08
C GLU A 93 2.56 17.47 10.10
N GLY A 94 3.27 18.45 9.55
CA GLY A 94 4.38 18.28 8.61
C GLY A 94 5.65 18.92 9.15
N ILE A 95 6.75 18.21 9.02
CA ILE A 95 8.10 18.68 9.35
C ILE A 95 8.76 19.06 8.02
N THR A 96 9.02 20.36 7.83
CA THR A 96 9.69 20.91 6.64
C THR A 96 11.18 20.93 6.87
N ILE A 97 11.94 20.33 5.95
CA ILE A 97 13.40 20.26 6.00
C ILE A 97 13.94 20.90 4.71
N GLN A 98 14.77 21.95 4.86
CA GLN A 98 15.58 22.48 3.77
C GLN A 98 16.75 21.53 3.56
N VAL A 99 16.87 21.00 2.34
CA VAL A 99 17.87 19.96 2.05
C VAL A 99 19.27 20.55 1.94
N GLU A 100 20.22 19.91 2.61
CA GLU A 100 21.64 20.28 2.64
C GLU A 100 22.49 19.02 2.43
N GLY A 101 22.56 18.56 1.17
CA GLY A 101 23.29 17.35 0.79
C GLY A 101 22.51 16.05 1.05
N ASP A 102 23.21 14.91 1.04
CA ASP A 102 22.67 13.57 1.27
C ASP A 102 23.55 12.80 2.27
N VAL A 103 23.68 13.36 3.46
CA VAL A 103 24.47 12.76 4.56
C VAL A 103 23.57 11.82 5.35
N TRP A 104 23.89 10.52 5.30
CA TRP A 104 23.17 9.48 6.04
C TRP A 104 23.67 9.37 7.48
N ASP A 105 22.80 8.89 8.36
CA ASP A 105 23.19 8.50 9.73
C ASP A 105 24.22 7.36 9.66
N GLU A 106 25.27 7.44 10.46
CA GLU A 106 26.42 6.52 10.41
C GLU A 106 26.06 5.07 10.77
N SER A 107 24.94 4.85 11.43
CA SER A 107 24.46 3.51 11.79
C SER A 107 23.83 2.77 10.60
N ILE A 108 23.60 3.47 9.47
CA ILE A 108 22.94 2.93 8.29
C ILE A 108 23.97 2.46 7.28
N ASP A 109 23.81 1.22 6.81
CA ASP A 109 24.62 0.69 5.73
C ASP A 109 24.02 1.05 4.37
N CYS A 110 24.63 2.00 3.68
CA CYS A 110 24.28 2.42 2.33
C CYS A 110 25.06 1.69 1.23
N SER A 111 25.86 0.66 1.57
CA SER A 111 26.62 -0.10 0.57
C SER A 111 25.70 -0.86 -0.39
N PRO A 112 26.11 -1.09 -1.66
CA PRO A 112 25.33 -1.89 -2.60
C PRO A 112 25.43 -3.41 -2.32
N GLU A 113 26.25 -3.84 -1.37
CA GLU A 113 26.45 -5.25 -1.06
C GLU A 113 25.19 -5.90 -0.46
N ILE A 114 24.81 -7.08 -0.99
CA ILE A 114 23.67 -7.85 -0.47
C ILE A 114 24.13 -8.70 0.71
N LYS A 115 23.58 -8.40 1.89
CA LYS A 115 23.81 -9.16 3.14
C LYS A 115 22.77 -10.28 3.24
N ARG A 116 23.23 -11.54 3.16
CA ARG A 116 22.33 -12.70 3.16
C ARG A 116 22.04 -13.26 4.54
N GLU A 117 23.02 -13.26 5.42
CA GLU A 117 22.91 -13.89 6.74
C GLU A 117 22.06 -13.02 7.70
N ILE A 118 20.99 -13.60 8.24
CA ILE A 118 20.12 -12.93 9.21
C ILE A 118 20.57 -13.33 10.63
N THR A 119 21.39 -12.49 11.24
CA THR A 119 21.95 -12.70 12.59
C THR A 119 20.95 -12.36 13.69
N LEU A 120 20.05 -11.39 13.46
CA LEU A 120 19.07 -10.92 14.44
C LEU A 120 18.11 -12.03 14.88
N SER A 121 17.80 -12.10 16.17
CA SER A 121 16.75 -12.95 16.73
C SER A 121 15.34 -12.48 16.31
N LYS A 122 14.33 -13.29 16.60
CA LYS A 122 12.92 -12.94 16.35
C LYS A 122 12.55 -11.58 16.95
N GLN A 123 12.88 -11.36 18.23
CA GLN A 123 12.52 -10.11 18.92
C GLN A 123 13.28 -8.92 18.33
N GLU A 124 14.57 -9.07 18.07
CA GLU A 124 15.39 -8.01 17.47
C GLU A 124 14.89 -7.61 16.08
N ILE A 125 14.38 -8.56 15.28
CA ILE A 125 13.74 -8.25 13.99
C ILE A 125 12.49 -7.39 14.21
N ILE A 126 11.61 -7.78 15.14
CA ILE A 126 10.38 -7.01 15.44
C ILE A 126 10.73 -5.60 15.91
N ASP A 127 11.70 -5.48 16.80
CA ASP A 127 12.17 -4.19 17.32
C ASP A 127 12.80 -3.35 16.20
N ARG A 128 13.56 -3.96 15.30
CA ARG A 128 14.16 -3.30 14.15
C ARG A 128 13.08 -2.78 13.19
N LEU A 129 12.01 -3.54 12.92
CA LEU A 129 10.88 -3.08 12.10
C LEU A 129 10.17 -1.87 12.74
N LYS A 130 10.05 -1.84 14.07
CA LYS A 130 9.51 -0.71 14.81
C LYS A 130 10.43 0.50 14.73
N THR A 131 11.72 0.32 15.05
CA THR A 131 12.70 1.42 15.06
C THR A 131 12.91 2.02 13.70
N CYS A 132 12.94 1.22 12.62
CA CYS A 132 13.05 1.70 11.24
C CYS A 132 11.72 2.17 10.63
N GLY A 133 10.63 2.17 11.39
CA GLY A 133 9.34 2.69 10.97
C GLY A 133 8.74 1.97 9.75
N VAL A 134 8.96 0.67 9.61
CA VAL A 134 8.46 -0.13 8.49
C VAL A 134 6.96 -0.30 8.57
N VAL A 135 6.26 0.04 7.49
CA VAL A 135 4.80 -0.10 7.35
C VAL A 135 4.46 -0.92 6.10
N GLY A 136 3.23 -1.39 6.02
CA GLY A 136 2.75 -2.12 4.84
C GLY A 136 2.67 -1.23 3.60
N MET A 137 3.43 -1.54 2.55
CA MET A 137 3.59 -0.71 1.35
C MET A 137 2.50 -0.92 0.29
N GLY A 138 1.72 -1.98 0.36
CA GLY A 138 0.66 -2.30 -0.62
C GLY A 138 -0.76 -2.00 -0.16
N GLY A 139 -0.99 -1.00 0.70
CA GLY A 139 -2.34 -0.76 1.20
C GLY A 139 -2.45 0.33 2.25
N ALA A 140 -3.01 0.00 3.42
CA ALA A 140 -3.36 0.96 4.47
C ALA A 140 -2.16 1.49 5.29
N CYS A 141 -0.92 1.19 4.94
CA CYS A 141 0.29 1.56 5.69
C CYS A 141 0.22 1.13 7.17
N PHE A 142 -0.26 -0.08 7.45
CA PHE A 142 -0.33 -0.62 8.80
C PHE A 142 1.10 -0.89 9.32
N PRO A 143 1.45 -0.50 10.56
CA PRO A 143 2.77 -0.73 11.14
C PRO A 143 3.14 -2.21 11.11
N THR A 144 4.23 -2.57 10.41
CA THR A 144 4.57 -3.98 10.14
C THR A 144 4.88 -4.74 11.42
N HIS A 145 5.63 -4.15 12.36
CA HIS A 145 5.99 -4.80 13.62
C HIS A 145 4.77 -5.32 14.42
N VAL A 146 3.64 -4.60 14.38
CA VAL A 146 2.41 -4.99 15.10
C VAL A 146 1.85 -6.32 14.59
N LYS A 147 2.00 -6.64 13.30
CA LYS A 147 1.57 -7.93 12.74
C LYS A 147 2.34 -9.12 13.33
N TYR A 148 3.56 -8.88 13.82
CA TYR A 148 4.47 -9.90 14.35
C TYR A 148 4.46 -9.98 15.89
N MET A 149 3.69 -9.11 16.56
CA MET A 149 3.36 -9.20 17.98
C MET A 149 2.23 -10.23 18.17
N ILE A 150 2.53 -11.49 17.89
CA ILE A 150 1.57 -12.59 17.84
C ILE A 150 1.12 -12.95 19.26
N PRO A 151 -0.20 -12.98 19.55
CA PRO A 151 -0.71 -13.43 20.85
C PRO A 151 -0.25 -14.85 21.18
N PRO A 152 0.01 -15.19 22.47
CA PRO A 152 0.54 -16.49 22.86
C PRO A 152 -0.34 -17.68 22.49
N ASP A 153 -1.65 -17.46 22.37
CA ASP A 153 -2.66 -18.46 21.99
C ASP A 153 -2.81 -18.65 20.48
N LYS A 154 -2.04 -17.89 19.66
CA LYS A 154 -2.11 -17.94 18.19
C LYS A 154 -0.82 -18.51 17.60
N GLN A 155 -1.02 -19.27 16.53
CA GLN A 155 0.07 -19.81 15.71
C GLN A 155 -0.06 -19.29 14.28
N VAL A 156 1.07 -19.10 13.61
CA VAL A 156 1.12 -18.73 12.17
C VAL A 156 1.52 -19.95 11.36
N ASP A 157 0.61 -20.41 10.51
CA ASP A 157 0.85 -21.54 9.61
C ASP A 157 1.43 -21.07 8.26
N TYR A 158 1.06 -19.87 7.83
CA TYR A 158 1.46 -19.31 6.54
C TYR A 158 1.83 -17.83 6.65
N LEU A 159 2.98 -17.50 6.08
CA LEU A 159 3.30 -16.12 5.69
C LEU A 159 2.91 -15.96 4.22
N LEU A 160 2.00 -15.04 3.90
CA LEU A 160 1.62 -14.75 2.53
C LEU A 160 2.27 -13.46 2.06
N ILE A 161 2.90 -13.53 0.91
CA ILE A 161 3.48 -12.36 0.23
C ILE A 161 2.59 -12.00 -0.96
N ASN A 162 1.98 -10.84 -0.86
CA ASN A 162 1.18 -10.27 -1.93
C ASN A 162 2.10 -9.67 -3.00
N ALA A 163 2.20 -10.35 -4.12
CA ALA A 163 2.91 -9.94 -5.33
C ALA A 163 1.93 -9.89 -6.54
N ALA A 164 0.63 -9.86 -6.27
CA ALA A 164 -0.40 -9.87 -7.30
C ALA A 164 -0.36 -8.60 -8.16
N GLU A 165 -0.26 -7.42 -7.53
CA GLU A 165 -0.31 -6.10 -8.19
C GLU A 165 -1.48 -6.01 -9.18
N CYS A 166 -2.69 -6.33 -8.67
CA CYS A 166 -3.91 -6.43 -9.47
C CYS A 166 -4.53 -5.07 -9.87
N GLU A 167 -4.10 -3.96 -9.28
CA GLU A 167 -4.51 -2.62 -9.69
C GLU A 167 -3.97 -2.31 -11.09
N PRO A 168 -4.81 -1.82 -12.04
CA PRO A 168 -4.31 -1.35 -13.32
C PRO A 168 -3.27 -0.24 -13.19
N TYR A 169 -2.43 -0.08 -14.18
CA TYR A 169 -1.38 0.93 -14.34
C TYR A 169 -0.15 0.73 -13.43
N ILE A 170 -0.27 0.28 -12.19
CA ILE A 170 0.83 0.16 -11.23
C ILE A 170 1.81 -0.92 -11.68
N THR A 171 3.11 -0.65 -11.59
CA THR A 171 4.20 -1.55 -11.98
C THR A 171 5.35 -1.59 -10.97
N THR A 172 5.17 -1.02 -9.79
CA THR A 172 6.18 -0.99 -8.72
C THR A 172 6.58 -2.38 -8.25
N ASP A 173 5.59 -3.23 -7.88
CA ASP A 173 5.87 -4.58 -7.41
C ASP A 173 6.51 -5.44 -8.52
N HIS A 174 6.05 -5.26 -9.78
CA HIS A 174 6.63 -5.92 -10.95
C HIS A 174 8.13 -5.61 -11.08
N ARG A 175 8.50 -4.34 -10.98
CA ARG A 175 9.92 -3.93 -11.11
C ARG A 175 10.75 -4.34 -9.90
N ILE A 176 10.23 -4.20 -8.69
CA ILE A 176 10.89 -4.69 -7.47
C ILE A 176 11.23 -6.17 -7.60
N MET A 177 10.30 -6.98 -8.06
CA MET A 177 10.52 -8.42 -8.23
C MET A 177 11.56 -8.77 -9.30
N LEU A 178 11.77 -7.91 -10.29
CA LEU A 178 12.81 -8.11 -11.31
C LEU A 178 14.19 -7.58 -10.88
N GLU A 179 14.23 -6.47 -10.14
CA GLU A 179 15.47 -5.75 -9.84
C GLU A 179 16.01 -6.02 -8.44
N HIS A 180 15.14 -6.41 -7.48
CA HIS A 180 15.45 -6.64 -6.07
C HIS A 180 14.95 -8.00 -5.57
N ALA A 181 14.98 -9.03 -6.44
CA ALA A 181 14.46 -10.35 -6.10
C ALA A 181 15.16 -10.97 -4.89
N GLU A 182 16.48 -10.90 -4.83
CA GLU A 182 17.31 -11.47 -3.76
C GLU A 182 17.02 -10.79 -2.43
N GLU A 183 17.01 -9.45 -2.39
CA GLU A 183 16.71 -8.66 -1.21
C GLU A 183 15.29 -8.97 -0.69
N CYS A 184 14.32 -9.12 -1.60
CA CYS A 184 12.96 -9.52 -1.24
C CYS A 184 12.94 -10.90 -0.58
N MET A 185 13.67 -11.90 -1.12
CA MET A 185 13.72 -13.24 -0.51
C MET A 185 14.32 -13.21 0.89
N ILE A 186 15.41 -12.46 1.10
CA ILE A 186 16.03 -12.30 2.42
C ILE A 186 15.06 -11.59 3.38
N GLY A 187 14.37 -10.55 2.92
CA GLY A 187 13.33 -9.89 3.71
C GLY A 187 12.18 -10.84 4.11
N ILE A 188 11.78 -11.76 3.19
CA ILE A 188 10.78 -12.79 3.49
C ILE A 188 11.32 -13.79 4.53
N GLU A 189 12.59 -14.21 4.46
CA GLU A 189 13.20 -15.07 5.49
C GLU A 189 13.22 -14.38 6.87
N ALA A 190 13.54 -13.08 6.91
CA ALA A 190 13.46 -12.31 8.16
C ALA A 190 12.02 -12.32 8.72
N LEU A 191 11.01 -12.16 7.86
CA LEU A 191 9.61 -12.22 8.25
C LEU A 191 9.17 -13.64 8.66
N LEU A 192 9.69 -14.70 8.04
CA LEU A 192 9.49 -16.09 8.48
C LEU A 192 10.06 -16.30 9.89
N LYS A 193 11.29 -15.84 10.13
CA LYS A 193 11.93 -15.90 11.44
C LYS A 193 11.14 -15.12 12.50
N ALA A 194 10.63 -13.94 12.16
CA ALA A 194 9.82 -13.11 13.05
C ALA A 194 8.45 -13.72 13.37
N SER A 195 7.80 -14.37 12.39
CA SER A 195 6.47 -14.97 12.55
C SER A 195 6.52 -16.36 13.18
N GLY A 196 7.59 -17.12 12.95
CA GLY A 196 7.66 -18.54 13.24
C GLY A 196 6.85 -19.41 12.27
N ALA A 197 6.39 -18.84 11.17
CA ALA A 197 5.69 -19.59 10.14
C ALA A 197 6.63 -20.57 9.42
N PRO A 198 6.20 -21.81 9.12
CA PRO A 198 7.04 -22.81 8.46
C PRO A 198 7.23 -22.54 6.96
N VAL A 199 6.37 -21.72 6.34
CA VAL A 199 6.41 -21.49 4.89
C VAL A 199 5.88 -20.12 4.51
N ALA A 200 6.52 -19.49 3.51
CA ALA A 200 6.01 -18.32 2.83
C ALA A 200 5.48 -18.68 1.44
N LEU A 201 4.31 -18.13 1.06
CA LEU A 201 3.71 -18.27 -0.25
C LEU A 201 3.65 -16.92 -0.95
N ILE A 202 4.37 -16.76 -2.06
CA ILE A 202 4.34 -15.55 -2.89
C ILE A 202 3.23 -15.69 -3.92
N GLY A 203 2.13 -14.98 -3.71
CA GLY A 203 1.01 -14.97 -4.65
C GLY A 203 1.21 -13.94 -5.75
N ILE A 204 1.40 -14.39 -6.98
CA ILE A 204 1.69 -13.55 -8.16
C ILE A 204 0.72 -13.85 -9.30
N GLU A 205 0.22 -12.83 -10.00
CA GLU A 205 -0.67 -13.03 -11.14
C GLU A 205 0.06 -13.53 -12.38
N ASN A 206 -0.59 -14.46 -13.11
CA ASN A 206 0.01 -15.18 -14.25
C ASN A 206 0.22 -14.32 -15.52
N ASN A 207 -0.20 -13.07 -15.53
CA ASN A 207 0.18 -12.09 -16.56
C ASN A 207 1.65 -11.65 -16.47
N LYS A 208 2.36 -11.97 -15.37
CA LYS A 208 3.75 -11.61 -15.09
C LYS A 208 4.68 -12.82 -15.29
N LYS A 209 4.64 -13.44 -16.49
CA LYS A 209 5.36 -14.70 -16.78
C LYS A 209 6.88 -14.61 -16.54
N GLU A 210 7.52 -13.52 -16.96
CA GLU A 210 8.96 -13.29 -16.77
C GLU A 210 9.33 -13.17 -15.29
N VAL A 211 8.52 -12.45 -14.51
CA VAL A 211 8.71 -12.31 -13.06
C VAL A 211 8.54 -13.65 -12.35
N ILE A 212 7.52 -14.44 -12.74
CA ILE A 212 7.30 -15.78 -12.17
C ILE A 212 8.51 -16.67 -12.41
N ALA A 213 9.05 -16.69 -13.65
CA ALA A 213 10.22 -17.47 -13.99
C ALA A 213 11.45 -17.03 -13.17
N HIS A 214 11.69 -15.71 -13.11
CA HIS A 214 12.81 -15.13 -12.35
C HIS A 214 12.72 -15.45 -10.86
N LEU A 215 11.58 -15.14 -10.21
CA LEU A 215 11.40 -15.43 -8.79
C LEU A 215 11.46 -16.93 -8.48
N THR A 216 10.97 -17.81 -9.37
CA THR A 216 11.05 -19.26 -9.18
C THR A 216 12.50 -19.73 -9.20
N GLN A 217 13.33 -19.14 -10.05
CA GLN A 217 14.78 -19.42 -10.09
C GLN A 217 15.46 -18.97 -8.79
N VAL A 218 15.24 -17.73 -8.35
CA VAL A 218 15.83 -17.20 -7.10
C VAL A 218 15.37 -18.01 -5.89
N ALA A 219 14.08 -18.36 -5.83
CA ALA A 219 13.48 -19.13 -4.72
C ALA A 219 14.08 -20.55 -4.56
N GLN A 220 14.82 -21.08 -5.52
CA GLN A 220 15.52 -22.37 -5.38
C GLN A 220 16.54 -22.37 -4.22
N HIS A 221 17.07 -21.21 -3.87
CA HIS A 221 17.98 -21.02 -2.74
C HIS A 221 17.27 -20.84 -1.39
N TYR A 222 15.93 -20.77 -1.38
CA TYR A 222 15.10 -20.46 -0.22
C TYR A 222 14.01 -21.53 -0.01
N PRO A 223 14.33 -22.67 0.63
CA PRO A 223 13.46 -23.86 0.67
C PRO A 223 12.08 -23.64 1.28
N ASN A 224 11.96 -22.64 2.16
CA ASN A 224 10.69 -22.30 2.83
C ASN A 224 9.86 -21.23 2.08
N ILE A 225 10.31 -20.79 0.90
CA ILE A 225 9.61 -19.79 0.08
C ILE A 225 9.11 -20.43 -1.21
N LYS A 226 7.81 -20.29 -1.50
CA LYS A 226 7.17 -20.89 -2.69
C LYS A 226 6.50 -19.82 -3.54
N VAL A 227 6.81 -19.79 -4.83
CA VAL A 227 6.13 -18.95 -5.81
C VAL A 227 4.84 -19.63 -6.26
N CYS A 228 3.70 -18.92 -6.13
CA CYS A 228 2.36 -19.44 -6.40
C CYS A 228 1.68 -18.62 -7.51
N PRO A 229 1.73 -19.06 -8.78
CA PRO A 229 1.04 -18.39 -9.87
C PRO A 229 -0.48 -18.43 -9.70
N MET A 230 -1.11 -17.25 -9.76
CA MET A 230 -2.55 -17.06 -9.60
C MET A 230 -3.19 -16.55 -10.89
N LYS A 231 -4.48 -16.76 -11.05
CA LYS A 231 -5.25 -16.21 -12.16
C LYS A 231 -5.25 -14.67 -12.08
N THR A 232 -4.99 -13.99 -13.20
CA THR A 232 -5.20 -12.55 -13.32
C THR A 232 -6.68 -12.24 -13.16
N LYS A 233 -7.02 -11.54 -12.06
CA LYS A 233 -8.38 -11.24 -11.66
C LYS A 233 -8.40 -10.17 -10.56
N TYR A 234 -9.11 -9.09 -10.74
CA TYR A 234 -9.23 -8.05 -9.71
C TYR A 234 -10.38 -8.34 -8.73
N PRO A 235 -10.22 -8.20 -7.41
CA PRO A 235 -9.03 -7.80 -6.64
C PRO A 235 -8.27 -9.01 -6.05
N GLN A 236 -7.44 -9.68 -6.83
CA GLN A 236 -6.69 -10.88 -6.41
C GLN A 236 -5.72 -10.60 -5.25
N GLY A 237 -5.13 -9.39 -5.22
CA GLY A 237 -4.20 -8.96 -4.17
C GLY A 237 -4.87 -8.45 -2.89
N ALA A 238 -6.19 -8.38 -2.84
CA ALA A 238 -6.86 -8.00 -1.60
C ALA A 238 -6.65 -9.07 -0.51
N GLU A 239 -6.32 -8.66 0.70
CA GLU A 239 -5.86 -9.53 1.79
C GLU A 239 -6.71 -10.79 1.98
N LYS A 240 -8.04 -10.64 2.13
CA LYS A 240 -8.95 -11.77 2.36
C LYS A 240 -9.09 -12.68 1.12
N GLN A 241 -9.03 -12.11 -0.08
CA GLN A 241 -9.06 -12.85 -1.34
C GLN A 241 -7.77 -13.62 -1.57
N LEU A 242 -6.62 -13.02 -1.27
CA LEU A 242 -5.32 -13.66 -1.34
C LEU A 242 -5.25 -14.85 -0.36
N ILE A 243 -5.67 -14.67 0.90
CA ILE A 243 -5.76 -15.74 1.90
C ILE A 243 -6.61 -16.89 1.37
N GLN A 244 -7.82 -16.59 0.87
CA GLN A 244 -8.70 -17.63 0.33
C GLN A 244 -8.08 -18.35 -0.87
N ALA A 245 -7.44 -17.62 -1.78
CA ALA A 245 -6.82 -18.19 -2.97
C ALA A 245 -5.69 -19.15 -2.63
N LEU A 246 -4.78 -18.74 -1.75
CA LEU A 246 -3.55 -19.51 -1.46
C LEU A 246 -3.75 -20.60 -0.39
N THR A 247 -4.65 -20.39 0.57
CA THR A 247 -4.79 -21.32 1.71
C THR A 247 -6.16 -22.00 1.79
N ASN A 248 -7.11 -21.60 0.96
CA ASN A 248 -8.53 -21.98 1.04
C ASN A 248 -9.22 -21.64 2.38
N ARG A 249 -8.56 -20.85 3.25
CA ARG A 249 -9.10 -20.35 4.52
C ARG A 249 -9.92 -19.10 4.29
N ARG A 250 -10.87 -18.81 5.17
CA ARG A 250 -11.69 -17.59 5.14
C ARG A 250 -11.56 -16.85 6.46
N VAL A 251 -11.13 -15.60 6.41
CA VAL A 251 -11.10 -14.72 7.58
C VAL A 251 -12.53 -14.35 7.95
N PRO A 252 -12.99 -14.63 9.19
CA PRO A 252 -14.33 -14.27 9.64
C PRO A 252 -14.59 -12.75 9.56
N SER A 253 -15.87 -12.38 9.55
CA SER A 253 -16.26 -10.96 9.56
C SER A 253 -15.73 -10.26 10.82
N GLY A 254 -15.16 -9.08 10.65
CA GLY A 254 -14.58 -8.29 11.75
C GLY A 254 -13.29 -8.84 12.36
N LYS A 255 -12.80 -10.01 11.92
CA LYS A 255 -11.58 -10.64 12.43
C LYS A 255 -10.37 -10.36 11.55
N LEU A 256 -9.17 -10.55 12.13
CA LEU A 256 -7.87 -10.36 11.49
C LEU A 256 -7.35 -11.68 10.88
N PRO A 257 -6.41 -11.63 9.93
CA PRO A 257 -5.80 -12.81 9.30
C PRO A 257 -5.20 -13.83 10.29
N ILE A 258 -4.68 -13.36 11.41
CA ILE A 258 -4.11 -14.22 12.46
C ILE A 258 -5.13 -15.22 13.03
N GLU A 259 -6.43 -14.93 13.00
CA GLU A 259 -7.48 -15.86 13.43
C GLU A 259 -7.56 -17.12 12.59
N VAL A 260 -6.99 -17.09 11.40
CA VAL A 260 -6.88 -18.24 10.50
C VAL A 260 -5.42 -18.67 10.30
N GLY A 261 -4.51 -18.29 11.22
CA GLY A 261 -3.11 -18.69 11.19
C GLY A 261 -2.31 -18.09 10.05
N VAL A 262 -2.63 -16.86 9.62
CA VAL A 262 -2.01 -16.23 8.45
C VAL A 262 -1.53 -14.81 8.76
N ILE A 263 -0.34 -14.47 8.27
CA ILE A 263 0.12 -13.07 8.17
C ILE A 263 0.31 -12.73 6.69
N VAL A 264 -0.10 -11.53 6.29
CA VAL A 264 0.03 -11.04 4.91
C VAL A 264 0.91 -9.80 4.86
N ASN A 265 1.90 -9.79 3.96
CA ASN A 265 2.69 -8.62 3.60
C ASN A 265 2.74 -8.45 2.08
N ASN A 266 2.98 -7.24 1.62
CA ASN A 266 3.25 -6.96 0.21
C ASN A 266 4.74 -7.19 -0.09
N ILE A 267 5.09 -7.45 -1.35
CA ILE A 267 6.49 -7.70 -1.76
C ILE A 267 7.39 -6.48 -1.55
N ASN A 268 6.91 -5.25 -1.78
CA ASN A 268 7.65 -4.03 -1.47
C ASN A 268 7.90 -3.89 0.05
N THR A 269 6.97 -4.36 0.89
CA THR A 269 7.20 -4.44 2.34
C THR A 269 8.35 -5.40 2.67
N ALA A 270 8.48 -6.52 1.94
CA ALA A 270 9.60 -7.44 2.15
C ALA A 270 10.96 -6.79 1.79
N LEU A 271 11.01 -5.97 0.74
CA LEU A 271 12.19 -5.17 0.42
C LEU A 271 12.53 -4.19 1.55
N ALA A 272 11.53 -3.45 2.06
CA ALA A 272 11.72 -2.53 3.19
C ALA A 272 12.14 -3.26 4.49
N VAL A 273 11.72 -4.51 4.67
CA VAL A 273 12.18 -5.37 5.79
C VAL A 273 13.64 -5.75 5.61
N TYR A 274 14.06 -6.11 4.39
CA TYR A 274 15.48 -6.34 4.09
C TYR A 274 16.32 -5.12 4.45
N ASP A 275 15.93 -3.93 3.97
CA ASP A 275 16.62 -2.68 4.26
C ASP A 275 16.72 -2.42 5.78
N ALA A 276 15.63 -2.61 6.51
CA ALA A 276 15.61 -2.42 7.95
C ALA A 276 16.50 -3.44 8.70
N VAL A 277 16.38 -4.74 8.39
CA VAL A 277 17.03 -5.82 9.13
C VAL A 277 18.51 -5.93 8.80
N GLN A 278 18.85 -5.84 7.51
CA GLN A 278 20.21 -6.07 7.02
C GLN A 278 21.05 -4.80 6.92
N LYS A 279 20.41 -3.67 6.66
CA LYS A 279 21.09 -2.38 6.42
C LYS A 279 20.88 -1.36 7.55
N ASN A 280 20.04 -1.66 8.54
CA ASN A 280 19.56 -0.68 9.52
C ASN A 280 18.95 0.57 8.87
N LYS A 281 18.47 0.45 7.62
CA LYS A 281 17.96 1.56 6.83
C LYS A 281 16.46 1.73 7.09
N PRO A 282 16.05 2.88 7.65
CA PRO A 282 14.63 3.17 7.87
C PRO A 282 13.87 3.35 6.57
N LEU A 283 12.53 3.21 6.63
CA LEU A 283 11.65 3.43 5.49
C LEU A 283 11.51 4.94 5.21
N VAL A 284 12.40 5.47 4.38
CA VAL A 284 12.50 6.89 3.99
C VAL A 284 12.38 7.11 2.48
N GLU A 285 12.25 6.05 1.72
CA GLU A 285 12.10 6.04 0.27
C GLU A 285 10.92 5.17 -0.13
N ASP A 286 10.32 5.43 -1.28
CA ASP A 286 9.31 4.57 -1.88
C ASP A 286 9.51 4.49 -3.39
N ILE A 287 9.12 3.37 -3.99
CA ILE A 287 9.13 3.21 -5.44
C ILE A 287 7.73 3.55 -5.95
N VAL A 288 7.67 4.53 -6.85
CA VAL A 288 6.43 5.11 -7.35
C VAL A 288 6.34 4.98 -8.86
N THR A 289 5.31 4.33 -9.35
CA THR A 289 4.98 4.34 -10.79
C THR A 289 4.36 5.68 -11.17
N ILE A 290 4.89 6.35 -12.21
CA ILE A 290 4.30 7.56 -12.77
C ILE A 290 3.83 7.23 -14.18
N THR A 291 2.53 7.31 -14.42
CA THR A 291 1.92 6.73 -15.62
C THR A 291 0.57 7.36 -15.97
N GLY A 292 0.08 6.98 -17.14
CA GLY A 292 -1.20 7.39 -17.71
C GLY A 292 -1.19 7.16 -19.21
N LYS A 293 -2.35 7.06 -19.86
CA LYS A 293 -2.43 6.79 -21.31
C LYS A 293 -1.76 7.85 -22.20
N LYS A 294 -1.66 9.08 -21.71
CA LYS A 294 -1.07 10.22 -22.41
C LYS A 294 0.31 10.62 -21.87
N VAL A 295 0.81 9.94 -20.85
CA VAL A 295 2.16 10.17 -20.34
C VAL A 295 3.16 9.71 -21.38
N LYS A 296 4.06 10.58 -21.80
CA LYS A 296 5.02 10.29 -22.89
C LYS A 296 6.01 9.18 -22.52
N GLN A 297 6.50 9.23 -21.30
CA GLN A 297 7.48 8.27 -20.76
C GLN A 297 7.04 7.75 -19.39
N PRO A 298 6.14 6.75 -19.34
CA PRO A 298 5.79 6.09 -18.09
C PRO A 298 7.03 5.49 -17.44
N CYS A 299 7.22 5.70 -16.12
CA CYS A 299 8.44 5.36 -15.41
C CYS A 299 8.16 4.85 -13.99
N ASN A 300 9.20 4.33 -13.35
CA ASN A 300 9.20 3.94 -11.94
C ASN A 300 10.37 4.65 -11.27
N TYR A 301 10.08 5.53 -10.32
CA TYR A 301 11.10 6.26 -9.59
C TYR A 301 11.19 5.80 -8.13
N LYS A 302 12.42 5.67 -7.63
CA LYS A 302 12.69 5.61 -6.20
C LYS A 302 12.79 7.04 -5.69
N ILE A 303 11.85 7.43 -4.83
CA ILE A 303 11.62 8.82 -4.41
C ILE A 303 11.79 8.94 -2.91
N ARG A 304 12.51 9.98 -2.46
CA ARG A 304 12.59 10.35 -1.04
C ARG A 304 11.21 10.78 -0.52
N LEU A 305 10.80 10.24 0.64
CA LEU A 305 9.53 10.62 1.25
C LEU A 305 9.53 12.11 1.60
N GLY A 306 8.40 12.76 1.38
CA GLY A 306 8.28 14.20 1.56
C GLY A 306 8.63 15.03 0.32
N THR A 307 8.99 14.41 -0.80
CA THR A 307 9.17 15.12 -2.09
C THR A 307 7.83 15.68 -2.56
N SER A 308 7.85 16.91 -3.08
CA SER A 308 6.67 17.59 -3.61
C SER A 308 6.07 16.81 -4.79
N ILE A 309 4.76 16.58 -4.77
CA ILE A 309 4.04 15.97 -5.91
C ILE A 309 4.14 16.88 -7.14
N GLN A 310 4.05 18.19 -6.96
CA GLN A 310 4.22 19.14 -8.06
C GLN A 310 5.60 18.99 -8.72
N GLN A 311 6.67 18.89 -7.94
CA GLN A 311 8.03 18.71 -8.47
C GLN A 311 8.17 17.40 -9.27
N ILE A 312 7.55 16.30 -8.80
CA ILE A 312 7.56 15.04 -9.54
C ILE A 312 6.83 15.17 -10.87
N LEU A 313 5.67 15.84 -10.87
CA LEU A 313 4.85 16.03 -12.06
C LEU A 313 5.53 16.98 -13.07
N ASP A 314 6.20 18.03 -12.59
CA ASP A 314 6.95 18.95 -13.44
C ASP A 314 8.15 18.25 -14.11
N HIS A 315 8.81 17.35 -13.39
CA HIS A 315 9.93 16.56 -13.91
C HIS A 315 9.50 15.60 -15.03
N VAL A 316 8.38 14.92 -14.86
CA VAL A 316 7.85 13.95 -15.85
C VAL A 316 7.08 14.63 -16.98
N GLY A 317 6.49 15.78 -16.70
CA GLY A 317 5.56 16.50 -17.57
C GLY A 317 4.12 16.02 -17.44
N ILE A 318 3.22 16.96 -17.20
CA ILE A 318 1.77 16.69 -17.14
C ILE A 318 1.21 16.78 -18.55
N PRO A 319 0.51 15.74 -19.07
CA PRO A 319 -0.20 15.83 -20.34
C PRO A 319 -1.26 16.94 -20.34
N GLU A 320 -1.38 17.69 -21.46
CA GLU A 320 -2.29 18.86 -21.57
C GLU A 320 -3.74 18.58 -21.18
N ASN A 321 -4.25 17.38 -21.49
CA ASN A 321 -5.65 17.00 -21.25
C ASN A 321 -5.78 16.11 -19.99
N THR A 322 -4.93 16.29 -18.99
CA THR A 322 -5.05 15.56 -17.71
C THR A 322 -6.27 16.07 -16.94
N GLY A 323 -7.32 15.25 -16.88
CA GLY A 323 -8.54 15.56 -16.13
C GLY A 323 -8.47 15.22 -14.66
N LYS A 324 -7.58 14.29 -14.26
CA LYS A 324 -7.46 13.83 -12.89
C LYS A 324 -6.10 13.19 -12.62
N ILE A 325 -5.55 13.47 -11.44
CA ILE A 325 -4.35 12.77 -10.92
C ILE A 325 -4.78 11.95 -9.71
N ILE A 326 -4.37 10.68 -9.66
CA ILE A 326 -4.74 9.73 -8.62
C ILE A 326 -3.46 9.23 -7.93
N VAL A 327 -3.44 9.20 -6.60
CA VAL A 327 -2.46 8.44 -5.83
C VAL A 327 -2.97 7.01 -5.69
N GLY A 328 -2.23 6.07 -6.29
CA GLY A 328 -2.63 4.66 -6.44
C GLY A 328 -3.25 4.35 -7.81
N GLY A 329 -3.91 3.19 -7.92
CA GLY A 329 -4.58 2.77 -9.16
C GLY A 329 -5.99 3.32 -9.33
N PRO A 330 -6.63 3.09 -10.48
CA PRO A 330 -7.95 3.67 -10.79
C PRO A 330 -9.10 3.06 -9.98
N MET A 331 -8.91 1.86 -9.41
CA MET A 331 -9.98 1.13 -8.72
C MET A 331 -10.09 1.51 -7.24
N MET A 332 -8.96 1.60 -6.51
CA MET A 332 -8.93 1.92 -5.08
C MET A 332 -8.19 3.21 -4.74
N GLY A 333 -7.45 3.78 -5.67
CA GLY A 333 -6.69 5.01 -5.50
C GLY A 333 -7.58 6.21 -5.16
N LYS A 334 -6.95 7.30 -4.76
CA LYS A 334 -7.63 8.53 -4.36
C LYS A 334 -7.20 9.68 -5.26
N PRO A 335 -8.14 10.45 -5.82
CA PRO A 335 -7.80 11.65 -6.57
C PRO A 335 -7.11 12.67 -5.66
N ILE A 336 -6.14 13.38 -6.21
CA ILE A 336 -5.46 14.48 -5.53
C ILE A 336 -6.40 15.68 -5.47
N ALA A 337 -6.70 16.15 -4.26
CA ALA A 337 -7.46 17.38 -4.04
C ALA A 337 -6.53 18.61 -3.91
N ASN A 338 -5.25 18.37 -3.58
CA ASN A 338 -4.24 19.40 -3.44
C ASN A 338 -2.92 18.94 -4.05
N ILE A 339 -2.55 19.52 -5.19
CA ILE A 339 -1.32 19.21 -5.90
C ILE A 339 -0.06 19.69 -5.12
N ASN A 340 -0.19 20.73 -4.32
CA ASN A 340 0.86 21.24 -3.43
C ASN A 340 0.94 20.38 -2.16
N SER A 341 1.03 19.08 -2.35
CA SER A 341 1.20 18.09 -1.29
C SER A 341 2.45 17.26 -1.54
N TYR A 342 2.77 16.38 -0.61
CA TYR A 342 4.05 15.69 -0.59
C TYR A 342 3.87 14.18 -0.54
N THR A 343 4.85 13.44 -1.04
CA THR A 343 4.87 11.98 -1.00
C THR A 343 4.93 11.49 0.44
N LYS A 344 4.35 10.32 0.67
CA LYS A 344 4.35 9.64 1.97
C LYS A 344 4.47 8.13 1.77
N LYS A 345 4.74 7.40 2.84
CA LYS A 345 4.81 5.92 2.80
C LYS A 345 3.59 5.32 2.09
N GLY A 346 3.82 4.35 1.21
CA GLY A 346 2.78 3.62 0.49
C GLY A 346 2.15 4.36 -0.71
N ALA A 347 2.79 5.39 -1.21
CA ALA A 347 2.36 6.10 -2.44
C ALA A 347 2.88 5.35 -3.69
N SER A 348 2.28 4.21 -4.03
CA SER A 348 2.78 3.31 -5.07
C SER A 348 2.64 3.83 -6.51
N CYS A 349 1.79 4.85 -6.77
CA CYS A 349 1.56 5.36 -8.12
C CYS A 349 1.04 6.79 -8.12
N LEU A 350 1.48 7.58 -9.09
CA LEU A 350 0.85 8.81 -9.54
C LEU A 350 0.27 8.57 -10.95
N LEU A 351 -1.04 8.36 -11.02
CA LEU A 351 -1.76 8.08 -12.26
C LEU A 351 -2.39 9.36 -12.81
N MET A 352 -1.93 9.79 -13.97
CA MET A 352 -2.49 10.92 -14.73
C MET A 352 -3.52 10.40 -15.73
N MET A 353 -4.80 10.59 -15.41
CA MET A 353 -5.91 10.15 -16.27
C MET A 353 -6.30 11.24 -17.26
N ASP A 354 -6.46 10.85 -18.52
CA ASP A 354 -7.00 11.73 -19.56
C ASP A 354 -8.41 12.20 -19.21
N GLU A 355 -8.78 13.42 -19.62
CA GLU A 355 -10.10 13.99 -19.37
C GLU A 355 -11.23 13.07 -19.86
N SER A 356 -11.04 12.39 -21.00
CA SER A 356 -12.02 11.45 -21.56
C SER A 356 -12.26 10.24 -20.66
N GLU A 357 -11.24 9.78 -19.91
CA GLU A 357 -11.34 8.67 -18.95
C GLU A 357 -11.96 9.10 -17.62
N CYS A 358 -11.95 10.40 -17.32
CA CYS A 358 -12.49 10.95 -16.09
C CYS A 358 -13.99 11.18 -16.14
N LYS A 359 -14.57 11.26 -17.35
CA LYS A 359 -16.01 11.48 -17.55
C LYS A 359 -16.77 10.23 -17.13
N ARG A 360 -17.53 10.34 -16.05
CA ARG A 360 -18.52 9.31 -15.71
C ARG A 360 -19.66 9.41 -16.72
N GLY A 361 -20.13 8.26 -17.20
CA GLY A 361 -21.36 8.23 -18.00
C GLY A 361 -22.56 8.78 -17.22
N GLU A 362 -23.60 9.18 -17.92
CA GLU A 362 -24.84 9.66 -17.31
C GLU A 362 -25.44 8.60 -16.38
N VAL A 363 -25.81 9.01 -15.17
CA VAL A 363 -26.39 8.11 -14.15
C VAL A 363 -27.85 7.85 -14.53
N SER A 364 -28.19 6.58 -14.73
CA SER A 364 -29.57 6.16 -14.99
C SER A 364 -30.17 5.34 -13.84
N PRO A 365 -31.51 5.17 -13.82
CA PRO A 365 -32.16 4.31 -12.84
C PRO A 365 -31.61 2.88 -12.85
N CYS A 366 -31.57 2.26 -11.68
CA CYS A 366 -31.11 0.87 -11.55
C CYS A 366 -32.03 -0.09 -12.32
N ILE A 367 -31.48 -0.82 -13.29
CA ILE A 367 -32.21 -1.82 -14.08
C ILE A 367 -32.30 -3.20 -13.41
N ARG A 368 -31.83 -3.33 -12.17
CA ARG A 368 -31.84 -4.56 -11.35
C ARG A 368 -31.17 -5.78 -12.00
N CYS A 369 -30.13 -5.57 -12.80
CA CYS A 369 -29.42 -6.64 -13.52
C CYS A 369 -28.60 -7.59 -12.62
N GLY A 370 -28.35 -7.24 -11.36
CA GLY A 370 -27.59 -8.06 -10.39
C GLY A 370 -26.07 -8.12 -10.60
N ARG A 371 -25.50 -7.47 -11.63
CA ARG A 371 -24.05 -7.52 -11.90
C ARG A 371 -23.21 -7.09 -10.69
N CYS A 372 -23.59 -6.01 -9.99
CA CYS A 372 -22.88 -5.54 -8.80
C CYS A 372 -22.83 -6.57 -7.68
N VAL A 373 -23.84 -7.46 -7.57
CA VAL A 373 -23.86 -8.57 -6.59
C VAL A 373 -22.94 -9.69 -7.06
N SER A 374 -23.03 -10.07 -8.35
CA SER A 374 -22.24 -11.19 -8.89
C SER A 374 -20.74 -10.94 -8.84
N VAL A 375 -20.29 -9.68 -9.00
CA VAL A 375 -18.86 -9.33 -8.96
C VAL A 375 -18.33 -8.99 -7.56
N CYS A 376 -19.21 -8.90 -6.55
CA CYS A 376 -18.75 -8.57 -5.19
C CYS A 376 -17.90 -9.71 -4.59
N PRO A 377 -16.58 -9.48 -4.32
CA PRO A 377 -15.71 -10.53 -3.80
C PRO A 377 -16.01 -10.88 -2.35
N MET A 378 -16.74 -10.01 -1.64
CA MET A 378 -17.21 -10.24 -0.26
C MET A 378 -18.60 -10.85 -0.19
N GLY A 379 -19.30 -10.95 -1.34
CA GLY A 379 -20.66 -11.48 -1.43
C GLY A 379 -21.72 -10.60 -0.78
N LEU A 380 -21.49 -9.31 -0.79
CA LEU A 380 -22.46 -8.31 -0.36
C LEU A 380 -23.49 -8.04 -1.46
N GLU A 381 -24.55 -7.33 -1.09
CA GLU A 381 -25.59 -6.87 -2.00
C GLU A 381 -25.50 -5.35 -2.24
N PRO A 382 -24.60 -4.87 -3.12
CA PRO A 382 -24.44 -3.43 -3.37
C PRO A 382 -25.71 -2.74 -3.86
N ILE A 383 -26.57 -3.49 -4.57
CA ILE A 383 -27.89 -3.03 -5.03
C ILE A 383 -28.84 -2.67 -3.88
N LEU A 384 -28.70 -3.34 -2.72
CA LEU A 384 -29.45 -3.05 -1.50
C LEU A 384 -28.75 -1.99 -0.65
N LEU A 385 -27.43 -2.11 -0.50
CA LEU A 385 -26.65 -1.20 0.37
C LEU A 385 -26.71 0.25 -0.10
N GLN A 386 -26.62 0.52 -1.41
CA GLN A 386 -26.65 1.90 -1.92
C GLN A 386 -27.95 2.64 -1.54
N PRO A 387 -29.17 2.11 -1.83
CA PRO A 387 -30.42 2.80 -1.43
C PRO A 387 -30.58 2.95 0.08
N LEU A 388 -30.08 1.99 0.88
CA LEU A 388 -30.09 2.11 2.34
C LEU A 388 -29.22 3.29 2.82
N VAL A 389 -28.05 3.48 2.19
CA VAL A 389 -27.19 4.63 2.50
C VAL A 389 -27.83 5.94 2.04
N GLU A 390 -28.41 6.00 0.85
CA GLU A 390 -29.15 7.15 0.33
C GLU A 390 -30.29 7.55 1.29
N ALA A 391 -30.99 6.57 1.85
CA ALA A 391 -32.06 6.77 2.85
C ALA A 391 -31.54 6.93 4.29
N GLN A 392 -30.21 6.99 4.51
CA GLN A 392 -29.55 7.11 5.82
C GLN A 392 -29.93 6.00 6.83
N ARG A 393 -30.33 4.82 6.35
CA ARG A 393 -30.73 3.64 7.15
C ARG A 393 -29.49 2.85 7.59
N TYR A 394 -28.61 3.47 8.38
CA TYR A 394 -27.28 2.92 8.71
C TYR A 394 -27.34 1.65 9.58
N ASP A 395 -28.35 1.48 10.45
CA ASP A 395 -28.55 0.25 11.22
C ASP A 395 -28.87 -0.94 10.33
N GLU A 396 -29.57 -0.71 9.23
CA GLU A 396 -29.83 -1.74 8.24
C GLU A 396 -28.60 -1.99 7.36
N CYS A 397 -27.81 -0.97 7.07
CA CYS A 397 -26.51 -1.15 6.41
C CYS A 397 -25.61 -2.07 7.25
N GLU A 398 -25.58 -1.89 8.58
CA GLU A 398 -24.82 -2.76 9.49
C GLU A 398 -25.32 -4.21 9.43
N ARG A 399 -26.63 -4.42 9.57
CA ARG A 399 -27.27 -5.77 9.49
C ARG A 399 -27.01 -6.45 8.16
N ASN A 400 -26.92 -5.71 7.05
CA ASN A 400 -26.59 -6.22 5.73
C ASN A 400 -25.09 -6.25 5.44
N GLY A 401 -24.25 -6.14 6.49
CA GLY A 401 -22.82 -6.41 6.45
C GLY A 401 -21.98 -5.36 5.74
N ILE A 402 -22.39 -4.09 5.67
CA ILE A 402 -21.63 -3.01 4.99
C ILE A 402 -20.19 -2.91 5.49
N MET A 403 -19.95 -3.24 6.78
CA MET A 403 -18.61 -3.23 7.39
C MET A 403 -17.64 -4.24 6.75
N ASN A 404 -18.14 -5.28 6.07
CA ASN A 404 -17.33 -6.23 5.33
C ASN A 404 -16.87 -5.71 3.95
N CYS A 405 -17.40 -4.58 3.49
CA CYS A 405 -17.00 -4.00 2.22
C CYS A 405 -15.51 -3.61 2.27
N MET A 406 -14.73 -4.10 1.32
CA MET A 406 -13.31 -3.78 1.16
C MET A 406 -13.06 -2.58 0.23
N GLU A 407 -14.12 -1.95 -0.27
CA GLU A 407 -14.09 -0.73 -1.10
C GLU A 407 -13.32 -0.89 -2.42
N CYS A 408 -13.33 -2.10 -3.00
CA CYS A 408 -12.56 -2.43 -4.21
C CYS A 408 -13.13 -1.82 -5.51
N GLY A 409 -14.31 -1.20 -5.50
CA GLY A 409 -14.88 -0.58 -6.69
C GLY A 409 -15.49 -1.52 -7.74
N SER A 410 -15.34 -2.85 -7.63
CA SER A 410 -15.83 -3.82 -8.64
C SER A 410 -17.32 -3.67 -8.96
N CYS A 411 -18.16 -3.37 -7.96
CA CYS A 411 -19.60 -3.19 -8.15
C CYS A 411 -19.94 -1.95 -8.98
N GLN A 412 -19.19 -0.86 -8.85
CA GLN A 412 -19.34 0.35 -9.62
C GLN A 412 -18.78 0.18 -11.04
N PHE A 413 -17.64 -0.48 -11.17
CA PHE A 413 -17.00 -0.80 -12.45
C PHE A 413 -17.93 -1.56 -13.39
N GLU A 414 -18.68 -2.55 -12.88
CA GLU A 414 -19.60 -3.38 -13.66
C GLU A 414 -21.02 -2.78 -13.83
N CYS A 415 -21.29 -1.62 -13.26
CA CYS A 415 -22.66 -1.06 -13.29
C CYS A 415 -23.00 -0.43 -14.66
N PRO A 416 -23.90 -1.02 -15.46
CA PRO A 416 -24.26 -0.47 -16.76
C PRO A 416 -25.12 0.81 -16.69
N ALA A 417 -25.62 1.15 -15.49
CA ALA A 417 -26.38 2.36 -15.21
C ALA A 417 -25.50 3.49 -14.62
N ASN A 418 -24.18 3.34 -14.63
CA ASN A 418 -23.19 4.31 -14.15
C ASN A 418 -23.45 4.80 -12.70
N ARG A 419 -24.10 3.99 -11.88
CA ARG A 419 -24.45 4.40 -10.51
C ARG A 419 -23.19 4.49 -9.63
N PRO A 420 -23.06 5.52 -8.79
CA PRO A 420 -21.91 5.74 -7.91
C PRO A 420 -21.97 4.83 -6.66
N ILE A 421 -22.07 3.51 -6.87
CA ILE A 421 -22.32 2.50 -5.84
C ILE A 421 -21.23 2.51 -4.77
N SER A 422 -19.96 2.50 -5.18
CA SER A 422 -18.83 2.47 -4.24
C SER A 422 -18.71 3.74 -3.42
N ASP A 423 -19.09 4.90 -3.99
CA ASP A 423 -19.04 6.19 -3.28
C ASP A 423 -20.05 6.21 -2.13
N TYR A 424 -21.29 5.77 -2.38
CA TYR A 424 -22.30 5.63 -1.33
C TYR A 424 -21.93 4.60 -0.28
N ILE A 425 -21.41 3.44 -0.70
CA ILE A 425 -21.03 2.39 0.27
C ILE A 425 -19.86 2.86 1.16
N ARG A 426 -18.87 3.59 0.62
CA ARG A 426 -17.81 4.22 1.42
C ARG A 426 -18.37 5.17 2.47
N LEU A 427 -19.28 6.07 2.04
CA LEU A 427 -19.95 6.99 2.96
C LEU A 427 -20.73 6.22 4.03
N GLY A 428 -21.57 5.27 3.63
CA GLY A 428 -22.38 4.46 4.54
C GLY A 428 -21.53 3.69 5.55
N LYS A 429 -20.44 3.04 5.08
CA LYS A 429 -19.49 2.32 5.95
C LYS A 429 -18.87 3.25 6.99
N SER A 430 -18.45 4.46 6.59
CA SER A 430 -17.87 5.46 7.51
C SER A 430 -18.90 5.90 8.57
N ARG A 431 -20.14 6.17 8.16
CA ARG A 431 -21.23 6.57 9.09
C ARG A 431 -21.61 5.44 10.03
N THR A 432 -21.77 4.22 9.51
CA THR A 432 -22.06 3.02 10.32
C THR A 432 -20.96 2.77 11.35
N ALA A 433 -19.68 2.91 10.96
CA ALA A 433 -18.56 2.76 11.88
C ALA A 433 -18.60 3.78 13.04
N GLN A 434 -18.99 5.03 12.75
CA GLN A 434 -19.16 6.05 13.80
C GLN A 434 -20.29 5.69 14.77
N ILE A 435 -21.43 5.19 14.27
CA ILE A 435 -22.55 4.75 15.09
C ILE A 435 -22.14 3.60 16.01
N ILE A 436 -21.48 2.56 15.45
CA ILE A 436 -20.98 1.42 16.22
C ILE A 436 -20.02 1.89 17.32
N LYS A 437 -19.07 2.78 16.99
CA LYS A 437 -18.13 3.33 17.97
C LYS A 437 -18.83 4.06 19.12
N ASN A 438 -19.89 4.81 18.81
CA ASN A 438 -20.64 5.56 19.83
C ASN A 438 -21.51 4.65 20.72
N ARG A 439 -22.00 3.52 20.20
CA ARG A 439 -22.71 2.50 21.02
C ARG A 439 -21.78 1.76 21.99
N ASN A 440 -20.49 1.65 21.66
CA ASN A 440 -19.51 0.92 22.47
C ASN A 440 -18.73 1.83 23.45
N LYS A 441 -19.08 3.13 23.52
CA LYS A 441 -18.61 4.08 24.54
C LYS A 441 -19.61 4.16 25.68
#